data_3ad54b26aee6cd7a5b118bebda230218
#
_entry.id   3ad54b26aee6cd7a5b118bebda230218
#
_cell.length_a   1.000
_cell.length_b   1.000
_cell.length_c   1.000
_cell.angle_alpha   90.00
_cell.angle_beta   90.00
_cell.angle_gamma   90.00
#
_symmetry.space_group_name_H-M   'P 1'
#
loop_
_entity.id
_entity.type
_entity.pdbx_description
1 polymer ?
#
loop_
_entity_poly.entity_id
_entity_poly.type
_entity_poly.pdbx_seq_one_letter_code
_entity_poly.pdbx_strand_id
1 'polypeptide(L)'
;VIQIAPVRPVPASSERRECGDCTACCDGWLKSTIYGHEMRPGVRCHFVKDGGCTIYETRPESPCRQFICGWVDEGSPFPEEFKPTKLGVIIVQTTWRGQPAYRLAYGGRDLNKAELEWMMKFSQQTNRPFFYEQHGQTLGYGPAAFLEDMQMKMRRGIPLFESHAAAR
;
A
#
# COMPACT_ATOMS: atom_id res chain seq x y z
N VAL A 1 -21.59 22.12 14.74
CA VAL A 1 -20.84 21.97 13.48
C VAL A 1 -19.37 21.86 13.84
N ILE A 2 -18.80 20.66 13.73
CA ILE A 2 -17.37 20.44 14.00
C ILE A 2 -16.64 20.86 12.72
N GLN A 3 -15.92 21.98 12.75
CA GLN A 3 -15.01 22.36 11.70
C GLN A 3 -13.80 21.44 11.74
N ILE A 4 -13.71 20.51 10.79
CA ILE A 4 -12.54 19.69 10.59
C ILE A 4 -11.51 20.56 9.89
N ALA A 5 -10.41 20.90 10.57
CA ALA A 5 -9.30 21.62 9.95
C ALA A 5 -8.79 20.83 8.73
N PRO A 6 -8.54 21.49 7.59
CA PRO A 6 -8.00 20.81 6.42
C PRO A 6 -6.65 20.18 6.77
N VAL A 7 -6.47 18.91 6.40
CA VAL A 7 -5.13 18.33 6.36
C VAL A 7 -4.36 19.15 5.33
N ARG A 8 -3.35 19.88 5.75
CA ARG A 8 -2.44 20.52 4.79
C ARG A 8 -1.86 19.37 3.96
N PRO A 9 -2.01 19.39 2.62
CA PRO A 9 -1.19 18.52 1.81
C PRO A 9 0.26 18.85 2.17
N VAL A 10 1.01 17.85 2.63
CA VAL A 10 2.44 18.00 2.76
C VAL A 10 2.90 18.38 1.36
N PRO A 11 3.60 19.51 1.16
CA PRO A 11 4.10 19.86 -0.16
C PRO A 11 4.88 18.64 -0.63
N ALA A 12 4.55 18.16 -1.84
CA ALA A 12 5.30 17.07 -2.46
C ALA A 12 6.76 17.47 -2.35
N SER A 13 7.53 16.76 -1.54
CA SER A 13 8.96 17.02 -1.45
C SER A 13 9.49 16.84 -2.85
N SER A 14 10.13 17.87 -3.41
CA SER A 14 10.77 17.81 -4.72
C SER A 14 11.92 16.78 -4.74
N GLU A 15 12.24 16.21 -3.60
CA GLU A 15 13.23 15.15 -3.46
C GLU A 15 12.58 13.80 -3.72
N ARG A 16 13.14 13.08 -4.68
CA ARG A 16 12.76 11.71 -4.99
C ARG A 16 13.05 10.84 -3.78
N ARG A 17 11.99 10.29 -3.18
CA ARG A 17 12.14 9.34 -2.09
C ARG A 17 12.71 8.03 -2.59
N GLU A 18 13.51 7.40 -1.73
CA GLU A 18 14.08 6.08 -1.98
C GLU A 18 13.68 5.13 -0.86
N CYS A 19 13.62 3.83 -1.15
CA CYS A 19 13.37 2.82 -0.14
C CYS A 19 14.44 2.86 0.97
N GLY A 20 15.69 3.14 0.61
CA GLY A 20 16.81 3.14 1.55
C GLY A 20 16.90 1.78 2.25
N ASP A 21 16.80 1.78 3.57
CA ASP A 21 16.82 0.60 4.45
C ASP A 21 15.47 -0.15 4.53
N CYS A 22 14.43 0.34 3.84
CA CYS A 22 13.10 -0.26 3.88
C CYS A 22 13.03 -1.50 3.01
N THR A 23 12.82 -2.66 3.62
CA THR A 23 12.61 -3.95 2.96
C THR A 23 11.19 -4.49 3.12
N ALA A 24 10.24 -3.69 3.62
CA ALA A 24 8.90 -4.13 3.99
C ALA A 24 8.17 -4.93 2.90
N CYS A 25 8.23 -4.50 1.63
CA CYS A 25 7.66 -5.26 0.51
C CYS A 25 8.37 -6.61 0.27
N CYS A 26 9.64 -6.73 0.63
CA CYS A 26 10.46 -7.94 0.48
C CYS A 26 10.45 -8.83 1.71
N ASP A 27 9.87 -8.39 2.83
CA ASP A 27 9.78 -9.17 4.07
C ASP A 27 8.63 -10.20 4.05
N GLY A 28 8.01 -10.40 2.88
CA GLY A 28 6.98 -11.41 2.65
C GLY A 28 5.55 -10.89 2.79
N TRP A 29 5.35 -9.61 3.05
CA TRP A 29 4.01 -9.03 3.14
C TRP A 29 3.30 -8.92 1.78
N LEU A 30 4.07 -8.81 0.70
CA LEU A 30 3.58 -8.97 -0.67
C LEU A 30 3.96 -10.37 -1.18
N LYS A 31 2.94 -11.19 -1.44
CA LYS A 31 3.15 -12.56 -1.96
C LYS A 31 3.68 -12.52 -3.38
N SER A 32 4.76 -13.24 -3.66
CA SER A 32 5.34 -13.34 -4.99
C SER A 32 6.31 -14.51 -5.12
N THR A 33 6.77 -14.77 -6.35
CA THR A 33 7.86 -15.69 -6.64
C THR A 33 8.93 -14.94 -7.43
N ILE A 34 10.18 -14.95 -6.95
CA ILE A 34 11.29 -14.23 -7.55
C ILE A 34 12.39 -15.25 -7.88
N TYR A 35 12.68 -15.42 -9.16
CA TYR A 35 13.64 -16.43 -9.66
C TYR A 35 13.43 -17.82 -9.04
N GLY A 36 12.17 -18.26 -8.93
CA GLY A 36 11.79 -19.56 -8.38
C GLY A 36 11.72 -19.63 -6.84
N HIS A 37 12.06 -18.56 -6.14
CA HIS A 37 11.97 -18.50 -4.67
C HIS A 37 10.66 -17.82 -4.26
N GLU A 38 9.84 -18.56 -3.49
CA GLU A 38 8.60 -18.05 -2.95
C GLU A 38 8.84 -16.98 -1.87
N MET A 39 8.06 -15.92 -1.91
CA MET A 39 7.98 -14.88 -0.89
C MET A 39 6.52 -14.76 -0.42
N ARG A 40 6.28 -14.84 0.89
CA ARG A 40 4.95 -14.75 1.51
C ARG A 40 5.07 -14.39 2.99
N PRO A 41 3.99 -14.08 3.70
CA PRO A 41 4.03 -13.86 5.14
C PRO A 41 4.77 -14.98 5.88
N GLY A 42 5.80 -14.61 6.65
CA GLY A 42 6.72 -15.54 7.32
C GLY A 42 7.87 -16.09 6.47
N VAL A 43 7.87 -15.83 5.16
CA VAL A 43 8.96 -16.21 4.23
C VAL A 43 9.38 -14.98 3.44
N ARG A 44 10.42 -14.32 3.91
CA ARG A 44 10.97 -13.14 3.23
C ARG A 44 11.63 -13.49 1.90
N CYS A 45 11.80 -12.49 1.05
CA CYS A 45 12.52 -12.67 -0.21
C CYS A 45 13.92 -13.28 -0.01
N HIS A 46 14.22 -14.31 -0.78
CA HIS A 46 15.52 -15.03 -0.74
C HIS A 46 16.73 -14.10 -0.92
N PHE A 47 16.54 -13.03 -1.69
CA PHE A 47 17.59 -12.08 -2.06
C PHE A 47 17.75 -10.90 -1.09
N VAL A 48 17.01 -10.87 0.01
CA VAL A 48 17.19 -9.85 1.05
C VAL A 48 18.16 -10.34 2.10
N LYS A 49 19.31 -9.66 2.22
CA LYS A 49 20.35 -9.90 3.22
C LYS A 49 20.85 -8.57 3.76
N ASP A 50 21.23 -8.55 5.01
CA ASP A 50 21.85 -7.40 5.66
C ASP A 50 21.10 -6.07 5.45
N GLY A 51 19.76 -6.12 5.45
CA GLY A 51 18.91 -4.93 5.30
C GLY A 51 18.76 -4.40 3.88
N GLY A 52 19.19 -5.16 2.86
CA GLY A 52 19.09 -4.73 1.46
C GLY A 52 18.84 -5.88 0.48
N CYS A 53 18.59 -5.53 -0.78
CA CYS A 53 18.42 -6.48 -1.86
C CYS A 53 19.77 -6.76 -2.54
N THR A 54 20.24 -8.02 -2.49
CA THR A 54 21.52 -8.42 -3.09
C THR A 54 21.52 -8.43 -4.62
N ILE A 55 20.32 -8.40 -5.23
CA ILE A 55 20.14 -8.38 -6.69
C ILE A 55 19.47 -7.09 -7.17
N TYR A 56 19.62 -6.00 -6.42
CA TYR A 56 18.86 -4.75 -6.70
C TYR A 56 18.96 -4.31 -8.16
N GLU A 57 20.15 -4.34 -8.73
CA GLU A 57 20.41 -3.91 -10.13
C GLU A 57 19.86 -4.92 -11.15
N THR A 58 19.84 -6.21 -10.81
CA THR A 58 19.42 -7.30 -11.69
C THR A 58 18.06 -7.89 -11.32
N ARG A 59 17.34 -7.23 -10.42
CA ARG A 59 16.01 -7.68 -10.01
C ARG A 59 15.05 -7.80 -11.20
N PRO A 60 14.15 -8.78 -11.20
CA PRO A 60 13.22 -9.00 -12.31
C PRO A 60 12.28 -7.79 -12.49
N GLU A 61 11.82 -7.60 -13.71
CA GLU A 61 10.82 -6.56 -14.00
C GLU A 61 9.57 -6.79 -13.14
N SER A 62 8.97 -7.95 -13.25
CA SER A 62 7.86 -8.34 -12.38
C SER A 62 8.32 -9.35 -11.33
N PRO A 63 8.00 -9.17 -10.06
CA PRO A 63 7.22 -8.05 -9.48
C PRO A 63 8.06 -6.84 -9.07
N CYS A 64 9.39 -6.97 -9.04
CA CYS A 64 10.28 -6.10 -8.26
C CYS A 64 10.36 -4.67 -8.79
N ARG A 65 10.52 -4.50 -10.12
CA ARG A 65 10.64 -3.17 -10.74
C ARG A 65 9.29 -2.51 -10.99
N GLN A 66 8.26 -3.33 -11.25
CA GLN A 66 6.90 -2.83 -11.51
C GLN A 66 6.18 -2.40 -10.25
N PHE A 67 6.54 -2.96 -9.09
CA PHE A 67 5.93 -2.57 -7.84
C PHE A 67 6.58 -1.29 -7.31
N ILE A 68 5.78 -0.23 -7.22
CA ILE A 68 6.17 1.02 -6.58
C ILE A 68 5.26 1.22 -5.36
N CYS A 69 5.88 1.27 -4.17
CA CYS A 69 5.18 1.61 -2.94
C CYS A 69 4.64 3.04 -3.02
N GLY A 70 3.38 3.25 -2.63
CA GLY A 70 2.76 4.57 -2.67
C GLY A 70 3.47 5.63 -1.83
N TRP A 71 4.28 5.24 -0.85
CA TRP A 71 5.10 6.19 -0.10
C TRP A 71 6.31 6.68 -0.89
N VAL A 72 6.94 5.82 -1.71
CA VAL A 72 8.12 6.14 -2.55
C VAL A 72 7.74 6.83 -3.84
N ASP A 73 6.52 6.64 -4.31
CA ASP A 73 6.07 7.12 -5.61
C ASP A 73 6.29 8.62 -5.78
N GLU A 74 6.62 9.04 -7.00
CA GLU A 74 6.82 10.44 -7.32
C GLU A 74 5.55 11.26 -7.06
N GLY A 75 5.70 12.36 -6.31
CA GLY A 75 4.55 13.16 -5.89
C GLY A 75 3.68 12.51 -4.82
N SER A 76 4.20 11.50 -4.10
CA SER A 76 3.49 10.86 -2.99
C SER A 76 2.96 11.89 -1.99
N PRO A 77 1.66 11.86 -1.66
CA PRO A 77 1.06 12.79 -0.70
C PRO A 77 1.28 12.38 0.76
N PHE A 78 1.89 11.21 0.98
CA PHE A 78 2.03 10.63 2.32
C PHE A 78 3.18 11.26 3.09
N PRO A 79 3.02 11.56 4.40
CA PRO A 79 4.08 12.10 5.21
C PRO A 79 5.19 11.06 5.48
N GLU A 80 6.31 11.50 6.06
CA GLU A 80 7.48 10.64 6.34
C GLU A 80 7.15 9.51 7.33
N GLU A 81 6.21 9.72 8.23
CA GLU A 81 5.73 8.74 9.19
C GLU A 81 5.01 7.56 8.52
N PHE A 82 4.60 7.74 7.25
CA PHE A 82 3.95 6.71 6.45
C PHE A 82 4.94 5.82 5.68
N LYS A 83 6.24 5.97 5.90
CA LYS A 83 7.23 4.97 5.45
C LYS A 83 6.83 3.60 6.01
N PRO A 84 6.77 2.53 5.18
CA PRO A 84 6.23 1.24 5.63
C PRO A 84 6.88 0.66 6.89
N THR A 85 8.18 0.90 7.09
CA THR A 85 8.89 0.48 8.32
C THR A 85 8.41 1.19 9.58
N LYS A 86 7.84 2.39 9.46
CA LYS A 86 7.25 3.15 10.56
C LYS A 86 5.75 2.89 10.68
N LEU A 87 5.06 2.90 9.54
CA LEU A 87 3.59 2.74 9.46
C LEU A 87 3.13 1.32 9.78
N GLY A 88 3.93 0.29 9.47
CA GLY A 88 3.55 -1.11 9.64
C GLY A 88 2.60 -1.65 8.58
N VAL A 89 2.29 -0.86 7.55
CA VAL A 89 1.56 -1.30 6.35
C VAL A 89 2.26 -0.80 5.09
N ILE A 90 2.03 -1.47 3.98
CA ILE A 90 2.54 -1.10 2.67
C ILE A 90 1.40 -0.43 1.90
N ILE A 91 1.64 0.77 1.41
CA ILE A 91 0.67 1.51 0.61
C ILE A 91 0.78 1.02 -0.83
N VAL A 92 -0.23 0.30 -1.29
CA VAL A 92 -0.33 -0.19 -2.66
C VAL A 92 -1.32 0.68 -3.43
N GLN A 93 -0.85 1.29 -4.51
CA GLN A 93 -1.72 2.04 -5.39
C GLN A 93 -2.55 1.08 -6.24
N THR A 94 -3.80 1.43 -6.46
CA THR A 94 -4.74 0.67 -7.27
C THR A 94 -5.80 1.59 -7.85
N THR A 95 -6.76 1.02 -8.55
CA THR A 95 -7.90 1.76 -9.10
C THR A 95 -9.21 1.09 -8.73
N TRP A 96 -10.23 1.90 -8.54
CA TRP A 96 -11.60 1.44 -8.42
C TRP A 96 -12.47 2.23 -9.41
N ARG A 97 -13.09 1.52 -10.35
CA ARG A 97 -13.87 2.11 -11.46
C ARG A 97 -13.12 3.21 -12.20
N GLY A 98 -11.82 2.99 -12.46
CA GLY A 98 -10.95 3.95 -13.13
C GLY A 98 -10.47 5.13 -12.27
N GLN A 99 -10.88 5.20 -11.00
CA GLN A 99 -10.42 6.23 -10.06
C GLN A 99 -9.30 5.70 -9.18
N PRO A 100 -8.33 6.53 -8.81
CA PRO A 100 -7.27 6.13 -7.88
C PRO A 100 -7.85 5.66 -6.54
N ALA A 101 -7.34 4.55 -6.06
CA ALA A 101 -7.69 3.96 -4.78
C ALA A 101 -6.43 3.38 -4.12
N TYR A 102 -6.51 2.99 -2.85
CA TYR A 102 -5.38 2.41 -2.13
C TYR A 102 -5.75 1.09 -1.46
N ARG A 103 -4.80 0.18 -1.46
CA ARG A 103 -4.77 -0.95 -0.56
C ARG A 103 -3.66 -0.70 0.47
N LEU A 104 -4.01 -0.75 1.75
CA LEU A 104 -3.04 -0.73 2.84
C LEU A 104 -2.77 -2.18 3.23
N ALA A 105 -1.74 -2.76 2.62
CA ALA A 105 -1.38 -4.14 2.89
C ALA A 105 -0.67 -4.25 4.24
N TYR A 106 -1.11 -5.18 5.09
CA TYR A 106 -0.48 -5.45 6.37
C TYR A 106 1.03 -5.69 6.20
N GLY A 107 1.83 -5.05 7.02
CA GLY A 107 3.29 -5.04 6.93
C GLY A 107 4.00 -5.19 8.28
N GLY A 108 3.31 -5.79 9.27
CA GLY A 108 3.89 -6.09 10.58
C GLY A 108 3.10 -5.61 11.78
N ARG A 109 2.28 -4.56 11.63
CA ARG A 109 1.34 -4.11 12.66
C ARG A 109 0.10 -3.47 12.06
N ASP A 110 -0.94 -3.39 12.85
CA ASP A 110 -2.14 -2.63 12.52
C ASP A 110 -1.88 -1.11 12.56
N LEU A 111 -2.68 -0.36 11.79
CA LEU A 111 -2.69 1.10 11.89
C LEU A 111 -3.17 1.53 13.27
N ASN A 112 -2.51 2.52 13.84
CA ASN A 112 -3.03 3.17 15.02
C ASN A 112 -4.14 4.17 14.68
N LYS A 113 -4.84 4.66 15.71
CA LYS A 113 -5.98 5.57 15.54
C LYS A 113 -5.62 6.83 14.76
N ALA A 114 -4.49 7.45 15.04
CA ALA A 114 -4.09 8.71 14.38
C ALA A 114 -3.75 8.49 12.90
N GLU A 115 -3.09 7.40 12.57
CA GLU A 115 -2.76 7.00 11.20
C GLU A 115 -4.04 6.71 10.40
N LEU A 116 -4.98 6.00 10.99
CA LEU A 116 -6.27 5.69 10.37
C LEU A 116 -7.11 6.97 10.16
N GLU A 117 -7.18 7.84 11.15
CA GLU A 117 -7.86 9.14 11.03
C GLU A 117 -7.25 10.00 9.93
N TRP A 118 -5.91 10.00 9.81
CA TRP A 118 -5.23 10.70 8.73
C TRP A 118 -5.65 10.15 7.35
N MET A 119 -5.65 8.83 7.18
CA MET A 119 -6.08 8.17 5.94
C MET A 119 -7.55 8.46 5.61
N MET A 120 -8.43 8.45 6.60
CA MET A 120 -9.84 8.79 6.40
C MET A 120 -10.03 10.23 5.92
N LYS A 121 -9.34 11.19 6.55
CA LYS A 121 -9.35 12.60 6.13
C LYS A 121 -8.80 12.78 4.72
N PHE A 122 -7.69 12.12 4.42
CA PHE A 122 -7.09 12.13 3.10
C PHE A 122 -8.04 11.56 2.03
N SER A 123 -8.69 10.44 2.32
CA SER A 123 -9.69 9.84 1.44
C SER A 123 -10.87 10.78 1.17
N GLN A 124 -11.40 11.44 2.20
CA GLN A 124 -12.49 12.41 2.07
C GLN A 124 -12.09 13.60 1.19
N GLN A 125 -10.88 14.14 1.37
CA GLN A 125 -10.41 15.33 0.64
C GLN A 125 -10.07 15.05 -0.82
N THR A 126 -9.59 13.84 -1.11
CA THR A 126 -9.11 13.45 -2.43
C THR A 126 -10.10 12.58 -3.21
N ASN A 127 -11.18 12.15 -2.56
CA ASN A 127 -12.14 11.16 -3.09
C ASN A 127 -11.46 9.84 -3.51
N ARG A 128 -10.39 9.45 -2.81
CA ARG A 128 -9.64 8.21 -3.06
C ARG A 128 -9.98 7.18 -1.99
N PRO A 129 -10.81 6.18 -2.28
CA PRO A 129 -11.17 5.16 -1.31
C PRO A 129 -9.98 4.26 -1.03
N PHE A 130 -10.01 3.60 0.13
CA PHE A 130 -9.01 2.60 0.48
C PHE A 130 -9.61 1.45 1.27
N PHE A 131 -8.91 0.32 1.26
CA PHE A 131 -9.17 -0.75 2.20
C PHE A 131 -7.88 -1.17 2.93
N TYR A 132 -8.05 -1.75 4.10
CA TYR A 132 -6.97 -2.12 4.99
C TYR A 132 -7.33 -3.37 5.79
N GLU A 133 -6.34 -4.00 6.35
CA GLU A 133 -6.53 -5.12 7.27
C GLU A 133 -6.29 -4.63 8.70
N GLN A 134 -7.18 -5.00 9.61
CA GLN A 134 -7.05 -4.72 11.03
C GLN A 134 -7.63 -5.88 11.84
N HIS A 135 -6.87 -6.39 12.80
CA HIS A 135 -7.23 -7.55 13.60
C HIS A 135 -7.68 -8.76 12.77
N GLY A 136 -7.04 -8.98 11.62
CA GLY A 136 -7.37 -10.05 10.69
C GLY A 136 -8.66 -9.83 9.88
N GLN A 137 -9.26 -8.66 9.95
CA GLN A 137 -10.44 -8.28 9.18
C GLN A 137 -10.09 -7.30 8.08
N THR A 138 -10.68 -7.47 6.91
CA THR A 138 -10.61 -6.49 5.82
C THR A 138 -11.71 -5.46 6.00
N LEU A 139 -11.30 -4.22 6.13
CA LEU A 139 -12.17 -3.05 6.30
C LEU A 139 -11.96 -2.08 5.14
N GLY A 140 -12.96 -1.29 4.82
CA GLY A 140 -12.89 -0.28 3.76
C GLY A 140 -13.37 1.08 4.24
N TYR A 141 -12.85 2.11 3.57
CA TYR A 141 -13.28 3.48 3.76
C TYR A 141 -13.42 4.21 2.42
N GLY A 142 -14.52 4.89 2.21
CA GLY A 142 -14.80 5.59 0.96
C GLY A 142 -16.29 5.82 0.70
N PRO A 143 -16.69 6.18 -0.53
CA PRO A 143 -18.08 6.34 -0.90
C PRO A 143 -18.90 5.06 -0.70
N ALA A 144 -20.21 5.20 -0.47
CA ALA A 144 -21.11 4.06 -0.26
C ALA A 144 -21.01 3.03 -1.39
N ALA A 145 -20.96 3.48 -2.64
CA ALA A 145 -20.81 2.60 -3.80
C ALA A 145 -19.51 1.78 -3.80
N PHE A 146 -18.42 2.31 -3.24
CA PHE A 146 -17.18 1.57 -3.06
C PHE A 146 -17.34 0.47 -1.99
N LEU A 147 -17.96 0.79 -0.87
CA LEU A 147 -18.16 -0.16 0.22
C LEU A 147 -19.12 -1.29 -0.19
N GLU A 148 -20.18 -0.97 -0.93
CA GLU A 148 -21.12 -1.96 -1.50
C GLU A 148 -20.43 -2.90 -2.49
N ASP A 149 -19.60 -2.35 -3.38
CA ASP A 149 -18.83 -3.14 -4.35
C ASP A 149 -17.83 -4.06 -3.65
N MET A 150 -17.10 -3.56 -2.65
CA MET A 150 -16.21 -4.38 -1.84
C MET A 150 -16.94 -5.53 -1.15
N GLN A 151 -18.05 -5.25 -0.48
CA GLN A 151 -18.84 -6.27 0.21
C GLN A 151 -19.36 -7.33 -0.75
N MET A 152 -19.82 -6.92 -1.92
CA MET A 152 -20.27 -7.83 -2.97
C MET A 152 -19.12 -8.74 -3.45
N LYS A 153 -17.97 -8.17 -3.73
CA LYS A 153 -16.78 -8.92 -4.17
C LYS A 153 -16.31 -9.90 -3.10
N MET A 154 -16.24 -9.47 -1.84
CA MET A 154 -15.88 -10.34 -0.71
C MET A 154 -16.83 -11.54 -0.58
N ARG A 155 -18.16 -11.31 -0.65
CA ARG A 155 -19.16 -12.40 -0.59
C ARG A 155 -19.02 -13.39 -1.73
N ARG A 156 -18.59 -12.94 -2.89
CA ARG A 156 -18.42 -13.77 -4.11
C ARG A 156 -17.01 -14.35 -4.26
N GLY A 157 -16.08 -14.06 -3.35
CA GLY A 157 -14.68 -14.47 -3.48
C GLY A 157 -13.95 -13.84 -4.68
N ILE A 158 -14.45 -12.71 -5.16
CA ILE A 158 -13.84 -11.96 -6.27
C ILE A 158 -12.73 -11.08 -5.69
N PRO A 159 -11.55 -10.98 -6.31
CA PRO A 159 -10.51 -10.04 -5.90
C PRO A 159 -11.04 -8.61 -5.81
N LEU A 160 -10.70 -7.91 -4.73
CA LEU A 160 -11.21 -6.54 -4.49
C LEU A 160 -10.73 -5.56 -5.56
N PHE A 161 -9.51 -5.77 -6.05
CA PHE A 161 -8.92 -4.99 -7.14
C PHE A 161 -8.30 -5.89 -8.19
N GLU A 162 -8.22 -5.38 -9.40
CA GLU A 162 -7.47 -6.02 -10.47
C GLU A 162 -5.98 -6.00 -10.10
N SER A 163 -5.29 -7.13 -10.28
CA SER A 163 -3.85 -7.15 -10.11
C SER A 163 -3.21 -6.27 -11.19
N HIS A 164 -2.24 -5.44 -10.83
CA HIS A 164 -1.50 -4.60 -11.80
C HIS A 164 -0.82 -5.40 -12.94
N ALA A 165 -0.82 -6.72 -12.88
CA ALA A 165 -0.33 -7.59 -13.95
C ALA A 165 -1.25 -7.65 -15.18
N ALA A 166 -2.48 -7.12 -15.11
CA ALA A 166 -3.47 -7.20 -16.20
C ALA A 166 -3.67 -5.87 -16.96
N ALA A 167 -2.97 -4.80 -16.61
CA ALA A 167 -3.15 -3.47 -17.22
C ALA A 167 -1.93 -3.05 -18.05
N ARG A 168 -1.50 -3.90 -18.99
CA ARG A 168 -0.69 -3.49 -20.16
C ARG A 168 -0.96 -4.38 -21.34
#